data_0b742acc5d1e295820341fcc485654cc
#
_entry.id   0b742acc5d1e295820341fcc485654cc
#
_cell.length_a   1.000
_cell.length_b   1.000
_cell.length_c   1.000
_cell.angle_alpha   90.00
_cell.angle_beta   90.00
_cell.angle_gamma   90.00
#
_symmetry.space_group_name_H-M   'P 1'
#
loop_
_entity.id
_entity.type
_entity.pdbx_description
1 polymer ?
#
loop_
_entity_poly.entity_id
_entity_poly.type
_entity_poly.pdbx_seq_one_letter_code
_entity_poly.pdbx_strand_id
1 'polypeptide(L)'
;LGDKLKNYPSQLSGGQQQRVAIARALSMEPELLVADEPVSSLDVSIQAQIINLFRHLQAEHGFTFLFIAHDLAMVRYLCDRVGVMYRGKLVECAPAEELFQHPLHGYTRALLSAIPLPDPVRERARKLVPFDEADFHPDVRLVEAAPGHFVLEGGAAK
;
A
#
# COMPACT_ATOMS: atom_id res chain seq x y z
N LEU A 1 -7.69 -3.79 -25.57
CA LEU A 1 -6.37 -3.37 -26.12
C LEU A 1 -6.06 -4.00 -27.49
N GLY A 2 -6.79 -5.01 -27.94
CA GLY A 2 -6.53 -5.67 -29.23
C GLY A 2 -6.53 -4.72 -30.44
N ASP A 3 -7.33 -3.66 -30.40
CA ASP A 3 -7.41 -2.61 -31.40
C ASP A 3 -6.19 -1.64 -31.38
N LYS A 4 -5.34 -1.72 -30.35
CA LYS A 4 -4.19 -0.84 -30.12
C LYS A 4 -2.82 -1.48 -30.38
N LEU A 5 -2.78 -2.69 -30.94
CA LEU A 5 -1.53 -3.44 -31.17
C LEU A 5 -0.50 -2.70 -32.05
N LYS A 6 -0.95 -1.78 -32.89
CA LYS A 6 -0.08 -0.98 -33.78
C LYS A 6 0.23 0.42 -33.25
N ASN A 7 -0.27 0.76 -32.04
CA ASN A 7 -0.07 2.08 -31.47
C ASN A 7 1.30 2.18 -30.76
N TYR A 8 1.93 3.35 -30.86
CA TYR A 8 3.08 3.68 -30.05
C TYR A 8 2.66 4.00 -28.61
N PRO A 9 3.54 3.80 -27.60
CA PRO A 9 3.22 4.11 -26.20
C PRO A 9 2.65 5.53 -25.99
N SER A 10 3.15 6.53 -26.71
CA SER A 10 2.67 7.92 -26.67
C SER A 10 1.23 8.12 -27.16
N GLN A 11 0.66 7.14 -27.85
CA GLN A 11 -0.71 7.15 -28.35
C GLN A 11 -1.70 6.43 -27.42
N LEU A 12 -1.21 5.91 -26.29
CA LEU A 12 -2.00 5.21 -25.28
C LEU A 12 -2.27 6.15 -24.10
N SER A 13 -3.47 6.07 -23.52
CA SER A 13 -3.74 6.73 -22.24
C SER A 13 -2.91 6.09 -21.11
N GLY A 14 -2.71 6.82 -19.99
CA GLY A 14 -1.96 6.31 -18.85
C GLY A 14 -2.48 4.95 -18.36
N GLY A 15 -3.80 4.80 -18.23
CA GLY A 15 -4.41 3.51 -17.84
C GLY A 15 -4.21 2.39 -18.88
N GLN A 16 -4.13 2.71 -20.18
CA GLN A 16 -3.81 1.74 -21.22
C GLN A 16 -2.33 1.33 -21.15
N GLN A 17 -1.43 2.29 -20.95
CA GLN A 17 0.01 2.01 -20.76
C GLN A 17 0.22 1.10 -19.54
N GLN A 18 -0.47 1.38 -18.43
CA GLN A 18 -0.39 0.55 -17.22
C GLN A 18 -0.89 -0.88 -17.47
N ARG A 19 -1.99 -1.06 -18.18
CA ARG A 19 -2.49 -2.40 -18.55
C ARG A 19 -1.50 -3.17 -19.42
N VAL A 20 -0.79 -2.49 -20.33
CA VAL A 20 0.28 -3.10 -21.14
C VAL A 20 1.46 -3.50 -20.27
N ALA A 21 1.87 -2.66 -19.30
CA ALA A 21 2.94 -2.98 -18.37
C ALA A 21 2.60 -4.21 -17.52
N ILE A 22 1.38 -4.29 -17.00
CA ILE A 22 0.88 -5.46 -16.24
C ILE A 22 0.90 -6.72 -17.11
N ALA A 23 0.36 -6.65 -18.33
CA ALA A 23 0.33 -7.79 -19.25
C ALA A 23 1.74 -8.28 -19.60
N ARG A 24 2.70 -7.36 -19.80
CA ARG A 24 4.11 -7.69 -20.04
C ARG A 24 4.74 -8.39 -18.82
N ALA A 25 4.48 -7.92 -17.61
CA ALA A 25 5.02 -8.55 -16.40
C ALA A 25 4.45 -9.96 -16.21
N LEU A 26 3.15 -10.15 -16.43
CA LEU A 26 2.47 -11.45 -16.28
C LEU A 26 2.80 -12.44 -17.39
N SER A 27 3.25 -12.00 -18.58
CA SER A 27 3.67 -12.90 -19.66
C SER A 27 4.86 -13.80 -19.31
N MET A 28 5.56 -13.49 -18.21
CA MET A 28 6.66 -14.30 -17.67
C MET A 28 6.19 -15.32 -16.63
N GLU A 29 4.89 -15.43 -16.38
CA GLU A 29 4.29 -16.32 -15.36
C GLU A 29 5.00 -16.23 -13.99
N PRO A 30 5.13 -15.02 -13.41
CA PRO A 30 5.93 -14.82 -12.20
C PRO A 30 5.25 -15.42 -10.97
N GLU A 31 6.04 -15.99 -10.05
CA GLU A 31 5.58 -16.36 -8.71
C GLU A 31 5.43 -15.14 -7.79
N LEU A 32 6.22 -14.09 -8.02
CA LEU A 32 6.19 -12.82 -7.30
C LEU A 32 6.11 -11.65 -8.28
N LEU A 33 5.09 -10.81 -8.13
CA LEU A 33 4.95 -9.55 -8.85
C LEU A 33 5.20 -8.37 -7.91
N VAL A 34 6.17 -7.52 -8.25
CA VAL A 34 6.44 -6.26 -7.53
C VAL A 34 5.85 -5.10 -8.30
N ALA A 35 4.98 -4.34 -7.66
CA ALA A 35 4.38 -3.14 -8.22
C ALA A 35 4.72 -1.93 -7.34
N ASP A 36 5.61 -1.09 -7.86
CA ASP A 36 6.08 0.12 -7.20
C ASP A 36 5.28 1.31 -7.73
N GLU A 37 4.44 1.90 -6.87
CA GLU A 37 3.51 3.00 -7.16
C GLU A 37 2.74 2.86 -8.49
N PRO A 38 2.12 1.71 -8.78
CA PRO A 38 1.62 1.39 -10.12
C PRO A 38 0.45 2.26 -10.59
N VAL A 39 -0.10 3.09 -9.73
CA VAL A 39 -1.27 3.93 -10.03
C VAL A 39 -1.08 5.40 -9.67
N SER A 40 0.08 5.82 -9.19
CA SER A 40 0.34 7.17 -8.65
C SER A 40 0.09 8.30 -9.66
N SER A 41 0.28 8.05 -10.95
CA SER A 41 0.11 9.03 -12.04
C SER A 41 -1.27 8.98 -12.72
N LEU A 42 -2.21 8.17 -12.21
CA LEU A 42 -3.52 7.96 -12.82
C LEU A 42 -4.61 8.71 -12.04
N ASP A 43 -5.69 9.09 -12.74
CA ASP A 43 -6.89 9.61 -12.08
C ASP A 43 -7.60 8.53 -11.25
N VAL A 44 -8.37 8.95 -10.24
CA VAL A 44 -9.00 8.07 -9.23
C VAL A 44 -9.87 6.97 -9.88
N SER A 45 -10.58 7.28 -10.96
CA SER A 45 -11.44 6.30 -11.62
C SER A 45 -10.65 5.20 -12.32
N ILE A 46 -9.52 5.54 -12.92
CA ILE A 46 -8.60 4.60 -13.56
C ILE A 46 -7.83 3.80 -12.51
N GLN A 47 -7.40 4.46 -11.41
CA GLN A 47 -6.78 3.76 -10.27
C GLN A 47 -7.65 2.60 -9.79
N ALA A 48 -8.94 2.85 -9.53
CA ALA A 48 -9.88 1.81 -9.09
C ALA A 48 -9.97 0.63 -10.09
N GLN A 49 -9.98 0.94 -11.40
CA GLN A 49 -10.00 -0.11 -12.43
C GLN A 49 -8.72 -0.96 -12.44
N ILE A 50 -7.54 -0.35 -12.24
CA ILE A 50 -6.26 -1.06 -12.20
C ILE A 50 -6.15 -1.92 -10.93
N ILE A 51 -6.60 -1.41 -9.79
CA ILE A 51 -6.61 -2.16 -8.52
C ILE A 51 -7.52 -3.39 -8.63
N ASN A 52 -8.72 -3.24 -9.21
CA ASN A 52 -9.62 -4.36 -9.44
C ASN A 52 -9.02 -5.37 -10.43
N LEU A 53 -8.30 -4.90 -11.45
CA LEU A 53 -7.59 -5.77 -12.39
C LEU A 53 -6.51 -6.59 -11.66
N PHE A 54 -5.71 -6.00 -10.76
CA PHE A 54 -4.71 -6.73 -9.97
C PHE A 54 -5.35 -7.81 -9.10
N ARG A 55 -6.46 -7.52 -8.41
CA ARG A 55 -7.18 -8.51 -7.60
C ARG A 55 -7.68 -9.68 -8.44
N HIS A 56 -8.26 -9.38 -9.60
CA HIS A 56 -8.75 -10.42 -10.51
C HIS A 56 -7.62 -11.32 -11.00
N LEU A 57 -6.53 -10.72 -11.47
CA LEU A 57 -5.37 -11.46 -11.98
C LEU A 57 -4.67 -12.27 -10.88
N GLN A 58 -4.57 -11.75 -9.66
CA GLN A 58 -4.03 -12.50 -8.54
C GLN A 58 -4.89 -13.72 -8.20
N ALA A 59 -6.22 -13.56 -8.19
CA ALA A 59 -7.15 -14.67 -7.95
C ALA A 59 -7.09 -15.73 -9.05
N GLU A 60 -6.86 -15.33 -10.30
CA GLU A 60 -6.80 -16.24 -11.46
C GLU A 60 -5.46 -16.98 -11.56
N HIS A 61 -4.35 -16.28 -11.31
CA HIS A 61 -3.00 -16.81 -11.54
C HIS A 61 -2.26 -17.23 -10.26
N GLY A 62 -2.72 -16.83 -9.07
CA GLY A 62 -2.17 -17.29 -7.78
C GLY A 62 -0.78 -16.76 -7.42
N PHE A 63 -0.28 -15.71 -8.08
CA PHE A 63 1.04 -15.13 -7.77
C PHE A 63 1.04 -14.32 -6.46
N THR A 64 2.18 -14.26 -5.81
CA THR A 64 2.42 -13.35 -4.68
C THR A 64 2.59 -11.92 -5.18
N PHE A 65 1.98 -10.96 -4.47
CA PHE A 65 1.98 -9.56 -4.89
C PHE A 65 2.62 -8.66 -3.84
N LEU A 66 3.71 -7.99 -4.17
CA LEU A 66 4.29 -6.92 -3.35
C LEU A 66 3.86 -5.56 -3.92
N PHE A 67 2.98 -4.88 -3.21
CA PHE A 67 2.42 -3.60 -3.61
C PHE A 67 3.02 -2.45 -2.79
N ILE A 68 3.70 -1.52 -3.44
CA ILE A 68 4.28 -0.34 -2.80
C ILE A 68 3.41 0.85 -3.19
N ALA A 69 2.87 1.54 -2.21
CA ALA A 69 2.01 2.70 -2.41
C ALA A 69 2.03 3.64 -1.20
N HIS A 70 1.66 4.89 -1.43
CA HIS A 70 1.44 5.90 -0.38
C HIS A 70 -0.05 6.09 -0.04
N ASP A 71 -0.97 5.55 -0.84
CA ASP A 71 -2.41 5.60 -0.56
C ASP A 71 -2.82 4.40 0.32
N LEU A 72 -3.06 4.70 1.59
CA LEU A 72 -3.42 3.70 2.60
C LEU A 72 -4.82 3.09 2.38
N ALA A 73 -5.74 3.78 1.71
CA ALA A 73 -7.05 3.23 1.39
C ALA A 73 -6.94 2.09 0.36
N MET A 74 -6.06 2.26 -0.64
CA MET A 74 -5.76 1.20 -1.61
C MET A 74 -5.04 0.03 -0.96
N VAL A 75 -4.06 0.30 -0.09
CA VAL A 75 -3.32 -0.74 0.64
C VAL A 75 -4.28 -1.58 1.49
N ARG A 76 -5.18 -0.95 2.24
CA ARG A 76 -6.19 -1.66 3.04
C ARG A 76 -7.11 -2.53 2.19
N TYR A 77 -7.47 -2.07 0.99
CA TYR A 77 -8.39 -2.79 0.10
C TYR A 77 -7.74 -3.99 -0.60
N LEU A 78 -6.43 -3.87 -0.94
CA LEU A 78 -5.74 -4.83 -1.79
C LEU A 78 -4.92 -5.86 -1.01
N CYS A 79 -4.30 -5.47 0.11
CA CYS A 79 -3.26 -6.25 0.76
C CYS A 79 -3.80 -7.07 1.95
N ASP A 80 -3.35 -8.32 2.09
CA ASP A 80 -3.63 -9.17 3.26
C ASP A 80 -2.74 -8.78 4.44
N ARG A 81 -1.51 -8.35 4.18
CA ARG A 81 -0.52 -7.89 5.16
C ARG A 81 0.06 -6.55 4.74
N VAL A 82 0.39 -5.72 5.71
CA VAL A 82 0.96 -4.39 5.47
C VAL A 82 2.24 -4.23 6.27
N GLY A 83 3.28 -3.75 5.60
CA GLY A 83 4.52 -3.28 6.22
C GLY A 83 4.62 -1.76 6.11
N VAL A 84 4.81 -1.09 7.25
CA VAL A 84 5.04 0.36 7.29
C VAL A 84 6.53 0.63 7.37
N MET A 85 7.01 1.48 6.47
CA MET A 85 8.42 1.88 6.44
C MET A 85 8.59 3.34 6.85
N TYR A 86 9.63 3.62 7.64
CA TYR A 86 10.05 4.96 7.99
C TYR A 86 11.58 5.09 7.91
N ARG A 87 12.07 6.08 7.18
CA ARG A 87 13.52 6.33 6.96
C ARG A 87 14.30 5.06 6.56
N GLY A 88 13.74 4.25 5.66
CA GLY A 88 14.37 3.02 5.17
C GLY A 88 14.31 1.82 6.11
N LYS A 89 13.63 1.91 7.23
CA LYS A 89 13.42 0.81 8.18
C LYS A 89 11.96 0.37 8.18
N LEU A 90 11.73 -0.94 8.28
CA LEU A 90 10.41 -1.50 8.55
C LEU A 90 10.10 -1.28 10.03
N VAL A 91 9.11 -0.43 10.32
CA VAL A 91 8.76 -0.05 11.70
C VAL A 91 7.60 -0.85 12.26
N GLU A 92 6.71 -1.35 11.41
CA GLU A 92 5.59 -2.18 11.80
C GLU A 92 5.16 -3.08 10.62
N CYS A 93 4.74 -4.33 10.92
CA CYS A 93 4.24 -5.27 9.93
C CYS A 93 3.18 -6.18 10.56
N ALA A 94 1.96 -6.16 10.01
CA ALA A 94 0.84 -6.94 10.54
C ALA A 94 -0.15 -7.35 9.43
N PRO A 95 -1.12 -8.24 9.72
CA PRO A 95 -2.31 -8.37 8.91
C PRO A 95 -2.97 -7.00 8.70
N ALA A 96 -3.48 -6.73 7.50
CA ALA A 96 -3.98 -5.39 7.15
C ALA A 96 -5.03 -4.90 8.14
N GLU A 97 -6.06 -5.70 8.41
CA GLU A 97 -7.14 -5.30 9.34
C GLU A 97 -6.61 -4.98 10.74
N GLU A 98 -5.68 -5.79 11.26
CA GLU A 98 -5.05 -5.57 12.58
C GLU A 98 -4.26 -4.27 12.61
N LEU A 99 -3.43 -4.00 11.58
CA LEU A 99 -2.64 -2.77 11.52
C LEU A 99 -3.52 -1.52 11.46
N PHE A 100 -4.64 -1.57 10.73
CA PHE A 100 -5.55 -0.41 10.61
C PHE A 100 -6.39 -0.19 11.87
N GLN A 101 -6.73 -1.24 12.64
CA GLN A 101 -7.51 -1.13 13.86
C GLN A 101 -6.64 -0.89 15.10
N HIS A 102 -5.50 -1.54 15.18
CA HIS A 102 -4.62 -1.57 16.34
C HIS A 102 -3.16 -1.25 15.99
N PRO A 103 -2.87 -0.07 15.40
CA PRO A 103 -1.49 0.32 15.09
C PRO A 103 -0.68 0.48 16.37
N LEU A 104 0.50 -0.13 16.43
CA LEU A 104 1.36 -0.12 17.61
C LEU A 104 2.44 0.95 17.53
N HIS A 105 3.09 1.13 16.37
CA HIS A 105 4.16 2.11 16.22
C HIS A 105 3.62 3.55 16.17
N GLY A 106 4.28 4.49 16.84
CA GLY A 106 3.88 5.90 16.87
C GLY A 106 3.75 6.52 15.48
N TYR A 107 4.69 6.22 14.57
CA TYR A 107 4.63 6.68 13.19
C TYR A 107 3.42 6.12 12.44
N THR A 108 3.09 4.84 12.60
CA THR A 108 1.91 4.22 11.98
C THR A 108 0.62 4.90 12.43
N ARG A 109 0.50 5.21 13.73
CA ARG A 109 -0.65 5.96 14.29
C ARG A 109 -0.77 7.35 13.69
N ALA A 110 0.35 8.07 13.59
CA ALA A 110 0.39 9.39 12.97
C ALA A 110 -0.03 9.30 11.49
N LEU A 111 0.52 8.34 10.74
CA LEU A 111 0.21 8.12 9.33
C LEU A 111 -1.27 7.80 9.11
N LEU A 112 -1.83 6.87 9.90
CA LEU A 112 -3.25 6.50 9.81
C LEU A 112 -4.17 7.63 10.24
N SER A 113 -3.77 8.43 11.25
CA SER A 113 -4.54 9.60 11.67
C SER A 113 -4.62 10.69 10.61
N ALA A 114 -3.73 10.68 9.63
CA ALA A 114 -3.72 11.65 8.52
C ALA A 114 -4.63 11.27 7.35
N ILE A 115 -5.20 10.06 7.32
CA ILE A 115 -6.14 9.63 6.27
C ILE A 115 -7.39 10.50 6.32
N PRO A 116 -7.77 11.19 5.21
CA PRO A 116 -8.99 11.98 5.16
C PRO A 116 -10.24 11.14 5.40
N LEU A 117 -11.17 11.64 6.22
CA LEU A 117 -12.46 10.98 6.43
C LEU A 117 -13.46 11.44 5.38
N PRO A 118 -14.27 10.52 4.79
CA PRO A 118 -15.28 10.92 3.80
C PRO A 118 -16.38 11.84 4.34
N ASP A 119 -16.58 11.82 5.67
CA ASP A 119 -17.58 12.64 6.36
C ASP A 119 -16.99 14.01 6.74
N PRO A 120 -17.49 15.13 6.16
CA PRO A 120 -16.96 16.47 6.45
C PRO A 120 -17.09 16.89 7.92
N VAL A 121 -18.09 16.36 8.66
CA VAL A 121 -18.30 16.69 10.09
C VAL A 121 -17.22 15.97 10.92
N ARG A 122 -17.00 14.70 10.65
CA ARG A 122 -15.96 13.91 11.32
C ARG A 122 -14.57 14.42 10.94
N GLU A 123 -14.35 14.82 9.69
CA GLU A 123 -13.08 15.40 9.24
C GLU A 123 -12.72 16.66 10.01
N ARG A 124 -13.68 17.57 10.27
CA ARG A 124 -13.45 18.79 11.09
C ARG A 124 -13.13 18.48 12.55
N ALA A 125 -13.64 17.38 13.08
CA ALA A 125 -13.39 16.95 14.46
C ALA A 125 -12.15 16.04 14.58
N ARG A 126 -11.51 15.68 13.48
CA ARG A 126 -10.35 14.81 13.46
C ARG A 126 -9.18 15.41 14.22
N LYS A 127 -8.57 14.61 15.08
CA LYS A 127 -7.33 14.97 15.77
C LYS A 127 -6.18 14.21 15.12
N LEU A 128 -5.19 14.93 14.61
CA LEU A 128 -3.96 14.35 14.14
C LEU A 128 -3.13 13.86 15.35
N VAL A 129 -2.60 12.66 15.23
CA VAL A 129 -1.67 12.12 16.22
C VAL A 129 -0.26 12.59 15.84
N PRO A 130 0.42 13.37 16.69
CA PRO A 130 1.80 13.76 16.41
C PRO A 130 2.73 12.55 16.53
N PHE A 131 3.80 12.55 15.74
CA PHE A 131 4.92 11.63 15.87
C PHE A 131 6.18 12.44 16.08
N ASP A 132 6.91 12.17 17.18
CA ASP A 132 8.20 12.80 17.44
C ASP A 132 9.31 11.94 16.83
N GLU A 133 10.13 12.55 15.97
CA GLU A 133 11.27 11.86 15.37
C GLU A 133 12.31 11.40 16.39
N ALA A 134 12.36 12.02 17.57
CA ALA A 134 13.23 11.62 18.67
C ALA A 134 12.84 10.23 19.23
N ASP A 135 11.60 9.78 19.04
CA ASP A 135 11.14 8.44 19.42
C ASP A 135 11.57 7.35 18.44
N PHE A 136 12.18 7.71 17.31
CA PHE A 136 12.63 6.75 16.32
C PHE A 136 14.06 6.26 16.61
N HIS A 137 14.19 4.97 16.88
CA HIS A 137 15.47 4.30 17.14
C HIS A 137 15.78 3.28 16.03
N PRO A 138 16.66 3.62 15.04
CA PRO A 138 16.91 2.78 13.88
C PRO A 138 17.69 1.48 14.18
N ASP A 139 18.38 1.40 15.32
CA ASP A 139 19.27 0.30 15.67
C ASP A 139 18.60 -0.83 16.44
N VAL A 140 17.29 -0.74 16.64
CA VAL A 140 16.50 -1.77 17.31
C VAL A 140 15.88 -2.74 16.29
N ARG A 141 15.48 -3.90 16.78
CA ARG A 141 14.92 -4.98 15.94
C ARG A 141 13.40 -4.98 15.96
N LEU A 142 12.81 -5.59 14.93
CA LEU A 142 11.41 -5.95 14.97
C LEU A 142 11.15 -7.07 15.98
N VAL A 143 10.15 -6.88 16.83
CA VAL A 143 9.67 -7.87 17.79
C VAL A 143 8.22 -8.21 17.52
N GLU A 144 7.83 -9.45 17.74
CA GLU A 144 6.44 -9.87 17.64
C GLU A 144 5.69 -9.46 18.90
N ALA A 145 4.77 -8.50 18.77
CA ALA A 145 3.96 -7.98 19.88
C ALA A 145 2.65 -8.76 20.05
N ALA A 146 2.13 -9.32 18.96
CA ALA A 146 0.97 -10.21 18.93
C ALA A 146 1.13 -11.19 17.75
N PRO A 147 0.38 -12.30 17.68
CA PRO A 147 0.53 -13.29 16.63
C PRO A 147 0.50 -12.66 15.22
N GLY A 148 1.63 -12.71 14.51
CA GLY A 148 1.82 -12.13 13.18
C GLY A 148 1.89 -10.61 13.12
N HIS A 149 1.90 -9.90 14.26
CA HIS A 149 2.03 -8.45 14.38
C HIS A 149 3.40 -8.07 14.94
N PHE A 150 4.23 -7.51 14.10
CA PHE A 150 5.61 -7.13 14.40
C PHE A 150 5.74 -5.62 14.48
N VAL A 151 6.46 -5.14 15.48
CA VAL A 151 6.74 -3.71 15.69
C VAL A 151 8.19 -3.50 16.04
N LEU A 152 8.76 -2.35 15.67
CA LEU A 152 10.11 -1.98 16.04
C LEU A 152 10.19 -1.78 17.55
N GLU A 153 11.15 -2.41 18.24
CA GLU A 153 11.32 -2.35 19.68
C GLU A 153 11.48 -0.89 20.15
N GLY A 154 10.75 -0.48 21.19
CA GLY A 154 10.71 0.92 21.65
C GLY A 154 9.79 1.85 20.86
N GLY A 155 9.25 1.42 19.71
CA GLY A 155 8.32 2.21 18.91
C GLY A 155 6.84 2.07 19.32
N ALA A 156 6.52 1.13 20.21
CA ALA A 156 5.19 1.05 20.79
C ALA A 156 4.98 2.23 21.76
N ALA A 157 4.01 3.10 21.45
CA ALA A 157 3.67 4.21 22.34
C ALA A 157 3.18 3.64 23.68
N LYS A 158 3.72 4.21 24.77
CA LYS A 158 3.28 3.95 26.16
C LYS A 158 1.83 4.41 26.36
#